data_23e93142321132b81f81f7a1207109cf
#
_entry.id   23e93142321132b81f81f7a1207109cf
#
_cell.length_a   1.000
_cell.length_b   1.000
_cell.length_c   1.000
_cell.angle_alpha   90.00
_cell.angle_beta   90.00
_cell.angle_gamma   90.00
#
_symmetry.space_group_name_H-M   'P 1'
#
loop_
_entity.id
_entity.type
_entity.pdbx_description
1 polymer ?
#
loop_
_entity_poly.entity_id
_entity_poly.type
_entity_poly.pdbx_seq_one_letter_code
_entity_poly.pdbx_strand_id
1 'polypeptide(L)'
;MNHQCIYEGCKNKNINFFRFHHNDMNHLEYLLKKNKFKSNPKFILSETVFSMDGDFADIEGLVKLKKKYNSFLFLDEAHATGIYGNNGFGLSLKFSNDIDCVTGTFSKAFGSFGAYISCSKNLKSFLINKCPSFIYSTALPFSLLASIYSSIKIIPK
;
A
#
# COMPACT_ATOMS: atom_id res chain seq x y z
N MET A 1 -12.88 1.34 5.56
CA MET A 1 -12.39 2.69 5.12
C MET A 1 -10.87 2.71 5.13
N ASN A 2 -10.22 3.30 4.12
CA ASN A 2 -8.76 3.45 4.12
C ASN A 2 -8.28 4.40 5.21
N HIS A 3 -7.06 4.18 5.71
CA HIS A 3 -6.42 4.98 6.73
C HIS A 3 -6.29 6.46 6.32
N GLN A 4 -6.37 7.37 7.29
CA GLN A 4 -6.33 8.83 7.06
C GLN A 4 -5.09 9.31 6.31
N CYS A 5 -3.92 8.66 6.50
CA CYS A 5 -2.68 9.05 5.82
C CYS A 5 -2.77 8.89 4.28
N ILE A 6 -3.48 7.87 3.78
CA ILE A 6 -3.73 7.68 2.33
C ILE A 6 -4.56 8.86 1.81
N TYR A 7 -5.54 9.28 2.60
CA TYR A 7 -6.40 10.40 2.30
C TYR A 7 -5.64 11.71 2.22
N GLU A 8 -4.83 12.00 3.23
CA GLU A 8 -4.04 13.22 3.28
C GLU A 8 -3.01 13.27 2.14
N GLY A 9 -2.39 12.12 1.81
CA GLY A 9 -1.49 12.02 0.66
C GLY A 9 -2.17 12.31 -0.69
N CYS A 10 -3.48 12.05 -0.80
CA CYS A 10 -4.26 12.29 -2.02
C CYS A 10 -4.85 13.70 -2.12
N LYS A 11 -4.81 14.50 -1.07
CA LYS A 11 -5.37 15.88 -1.04
C LYS A 11 -4.55 16.91 -1.83
N ASN A 12 -3.81 16.51 -2.83
CA ASN A 12 -3.08 17.45 -3.68
C ASN A 12 -4.06 18.14 -4.64
N LYS A 13 -3.94 19.46 -4.80
CA LYS A 13 -4.85 20.30 -5.62
C LYS A 13 -4.97 19.88 -7.08
N ASN A 14 -4.03 19.10 -7.59
CA ASN A 14 -3.99 18.69 -9.00
C ASN A 14 -4.38 17.22 -9.22
N ILE A 15 -4.91 16.53 -8.20
CA ILE A 15 -5.32 15.13 -8.30
C ILE A 15 -6.84 15.02 -8.25
N ASN A 16 -7.43 14.35 -9.23
CA ASN A 16 -8.85 13.97 -9.19
C ASN A 16 -8.99 12.74 -8.30
N PHE A 17 -9.62 12.92 -7.16
CA PHE A 17 -9.78 11.89 -6.14
C PHE A 17 -11.24 11.41 -6.09
N PHE A 18 -11.43 10.09 -6.19
CA PHE A 18 -12.73 9.43 -6.15
C PHE A 18 -12.74 8.35 -5.07
N ARG A 19 -13.86 8.19 -4.38
CA ARG A 19 -14.06 7.13 -3.41
C ARG A 19 -14.99 6.07 -3.98
N PHE A 20 -14.63 4.82 -3.84
CA PHE A 20 -15.56 3.72 -4.07
C PHE A 20 -16.09 3.17 -2.73
N HIS A 21 -17.23 2.51 -2.77
CA HIS A 21 -17.82 1.87 -1.60
C HIS A 21 -16.89 0.78 -1.07
N HIS A 22 -16.94 0.56 0.24
CA HIS A 22 -16.07 -0.38 0.92
C HIS A 22 -16.15 -1.76 0.25
N ASN A 23 -15.01 -2.24 -0.20
CA ASN A 23 -14.82 -3.56 -0.82
C ASN A 23 -15.75 -3.85 -2.03
N ASP A 24 -16.30 -2.80 -2.68
CA ASP A 24 -17.23 -2.92 -3.81
C ASP A 24 -16.50 -2.77 -5.16
N MET A 25 -16.14 -3.91 -5.74
CA MET A 25 -15.46 -3.96 -7.03
C MET A 25 -16.33 -3.48 -8.19
N ASN A 26 -17.67 -3.59 -8.10
CA ASN A 26 -18.56 -3.09 -9.13
C ASN A 26 -18.59 -1.55 -9.16
N HIS A 27 -18.62 -0.93 -7.97
CA HIS A 27 -18.54 0.52 -7.87
C HIS A 27 -17.15 1.04 -8.28
N LEU A 28 -16.07 0.35 -7.90
CA LEU A 28 -14.72 0.68 -8.38
C LEU A 28 -14.67 0.62 -9.92
N GLU A 29 -15.18 -0.43 -10.51
CA GLU A 29 -15.21 -0.58 -11.96
C GLU A 29 -16.03 0.52 -12.65
N TYR A 30 -17.19 0.88 -12.10
CA TYR A 30 -18.00 1.99 -12.57
C TYR A 30 -17.20 3.31 -12.60
N LEU A 31 -16.46 3.62 -11.53
CA LEU A 31 -15.63 4.82 -11.46
C LEU A 31 -14.48 4.79 -12.47
N LEU A 32 -13.83 3.64 -12.65
CA LEU A 32 -12.76 3.47 -13.64
C LEU A 32 -13.28 3.66 -15.09
N LYS A 33 -14.49 3.21 -15.38
CA LYS A 33 -15.16 3.39 -16.68
C LYS A 33 -15.57 4.83 -16.92
N LYS A 34 -16.19 5.48 -15.92
CA LYS A 34 -16.78 6.81 -16.03
C LYS A 34 -15.74 7.91 -16.15
N ASN A 35 -14.50 7.64 -15.81
CA ASN A 35 -13.47 8.66 -15.73
C ASN A 35 -13.22 9.31 -17.11
N LYS A 36 -13.54 10.60 -17.22
CA LYS A 36 -13.35 11.42 -18.42
C LYS A 36 -11.88 11.60 -18.82
N PHE A 37 -10.96 11.34 -17.89
CA PHE A 37 -9.51 11.50 -18.09
C PHE A 37 -8.86 10.19 -18.57
N LYS A 38 -9.29 9.68 -19.72
CA LYS A 38 -8.79 8.41 -20.27
C LYS A 38 -7.27 8.36 -20.49
N SER A 39 -6.65 9.53 -20.70
CA SER A 39 -5.22 9.66 -20.97
C SER A 39 -4.35 9.76 -19.70
N ASN A 40 -4.95 10.03 -18.54
CA ASN A 40 -4.20 10.22 -17.30
C ASN A 40 -3.94 8.88 -16.58
N PRO A 41 -2.78 8.74 -15.93
CA PRO A 41 -2.51 7.58 -15.07
C PRO A 41 -3.59 7.45 -13.98
N LYS A 42 -4.07 6.22 -13.77
CA LYS A 42 -5.05 5.90 -12.73
C LYS A 42 -4.36 5.13 -11.61
N PHE A 43 -4.66 5.49 -10.39
CA PHE A 43 -4.15 4.82 -9.19
C PHE A 43 -5.33 4.27 -8.40
N ILE A 44 -5.26 3.00 -8.04
CA ILE A 44 -6.16 2.33 -7.10
C ILE A 44 -5.41 2.20 -5.79
N LEU A 45 -5.99 2.72 -4.70
CA LEU A 45 -5.40 2.66 -3.37
C LEU A 45 -6.36 1.93 -2.43
N SER A 46 -5.84 0.94 -1.71
CA SER A 46 -6.61 0.18 -0.73
C SER A 46 -5.71 -0.29 0.40
N GLU A 47 -6.30 -0.66 1.54
CA GLU A 47 -5.66 -1.52 2.54
C GLU A 47 -5.89 -2.98 2.17
N THR A 48 -5.05 -3.88 2.65
CA THR A 48 -5.30 -5.34 2.53
C THR A 48 -6.11 -5.88 3.69
N VAL A 49 -5.94 -5.28 4.88
CA VAL A 49 -6.74 -5.51 6.09
C VAL A 49 -7.22 -4.15 6.57
N PHE A 50 -8.51 -3.94 6.64
CA PHE A 50 -9.10 -2.66 7.04
C PHE A 50 -9.16 -2.55 8.57
N SER A 51 -8.50 -1.56 9.12
CA SER A 51 -8.31 -1.42 10.57
C SER A 51 -9.60 -1.23 11.36
N MET A 52 -10.58 -0.54 10.79
CA MET A 52 -11.84 -0.23 11.46
C MET A 52 -12.89 -1.32 11.31
N ASP A 53 -12.90 -1.97 10.15
CA ASP A 53 -13.90 -2.97 9.79
C ASP A 53 -13.42 -4.39 10.14
N GLY A 54 -12.10 -4.60 10.22
CA GLY A 54 -11.47 -5.88 10.54
C GLY A 54 -11.57 -6.94 9.44
N ASP A 55 -12.01 -6.54 8.25
CA ASP A 55 -12.17 -7.40 7.08
C ASP A 55 -10.99 -7.29 6.09
N PHE A 56 -11.01 -8.18 5.10
CA PHE A 56 -9.97 -8.30 4.08
C PHE A 56 -10.43 -7.68 2.77
N ALA A 57 -9.51 -7.01 2.07
CA ALA A 57 -9.76 -6.54 0.71
C ALA A 57 -9.88 -7.70 -0.29
N ASP A 58 -10.73 -7.54 -1.29
CA ASP A 58 -10.73 -8.39 -2.49
C ASP A 58 -9.52 -8.05 -3.39
N ILE A 59 -8.33 -8.53 -2.98
CA ILE A 59 -7.08 -8.25 -3.72
C ILE A 59 -7.14 -8.80 -5.14
N GLU A 60 -7.77 -9.96 -5.34
CA GLU A 60 -7.92 -10.57 -6.67
C GLU A 60 -8.78 -9.68 -7.58
N GLY A 61 -9.91 -9.16 -7.07
CA GLY A 61 -10.76 -8.21 -7.77
C GLY A 61 -10.03 -6.91 -8.10
N LEU A 62 -9.26 -6.36 -7.15
CA LEU A 62 -8.43 -5.18 -7.37
C LEU A 62 -7.39 -5.40 -8.49
N VAL A 63 -6.69 -6.54 -8.48
CA VAL A 63 -5.71 -6.91 -9.52
C VAL A 63 -6.38 -7.08 -10.88
N LYS A 64 -7.56 -7.72 -10.95
CA LYS A 64 -8.33 -7.85 -12.20
C LYS A 64 -8.68 -6.48 -12.78
N LEU A 65 -9.17 -5.58 -11.94
CA LEU A 65 -9.54 -4.23 -12.38
C LEU A 65 -8.31 -3.39 -12.74
N LYS A 66 -7.23 -3.50 -11.99
CA LYS A 66 -5.94 -2.87 -12.33
C LYS A 66 -5.50 -3.26 -13.75
N LYS A 67 -5.49 -4.54 -14.06
CA LYS A 67 -5.10 -5.05 -15.39
C LYS A 67 -6.06 -4.56 -16.48
N LYS A 68 -7.36 -4.68 -16.24
CA LYS A 68 -8.41 -4.29 -17.21
C LYS A 68 -8.36 -2.83 -17.59
N TYR A 69 -8.03 -1.94 -16.63
CA TYR A 69 -8.05 -0.49 -16.84
C TYR A 69 -6.67 0.15 -16.92
N ASN A 70 -5.62 -0.65 -17.04
CA ASN A 70 -4.23 -0.20 -17.08
C ASN A 70 -3.94 0.84 -15.99
N SER A 71 -4.24 0.46 -14.74
CA SER A 71 -4.09 1.30 -13.55
C SER A 71 -2.89 0.86 -12.73
N PHE A 72 -2.41 1.73 -11.84
CA PHE A 72 -1.45 1.39 -10.80
C PHE A 72 -2.19 0.94 -9.53
N LEU A 73 -1.73 -0.12 -8.90
CA LEU A 73 -2.29 -0.62 -7.64
C LEU A 73 -1.30 -0.41 -6.50
N PHE A 74 -1.74 0.36 -5.52
CA PHE A 74 -1.04 0.62 -4.28
C PHE A 74 -1.82 -0.02 -3.12
N LEU A 75 -1.16 -0.88 -2.33
CA LEU A 75 -1.75 -1.54 -1.16
C LEU A 75 -1.03 -1.17 0.12
N ASP A 76 -1.80 -0.87 1.15
CA ASP A 76 -1.30 -0.68 2.50
C ASP A 76 -1.51 -1.98 3.30
N GLU A 77 -0.40 -2.53 3.80
CA GLU A 77 -0.37 -3.76 4.60
C GLU A 77 0.00 -3.50 6.07
N ALA A 78 -0.20 -2.28 6.55
CA ALA A 78 0.15 -1.94 7.92
C ALA A 78 -0.52 -2.84 8.97
N HIS A 79 -1.70 -3.39 8.68
CA HIS A 79 -2.41 -4.34 9.53
C HIS A 79 -2.23 -5.82 9.14
N ALA A 80 -1.56 -6.09 8.03
CA ALA A 80 -1.33 -7.45 7.55
C ALA A 80 0.10 -7.94 7.82
N THR A 81 1.09 -7.06 7.62
CA THR A 81 2.51 -7.41 7.75
C THR A 81 2.84 -7.84 9.18
N GLY A 82 3.46 -9.00 9.32
CA GLY A 82 3.80 -9.62 10.60
C GLY A 82 2.69 -10.52 11.18
N ILE A 83 1.49 -10.56 10.55
CA ILE A 83 0.34 -11.33 11.06
C ILE A 83 -0.19 -12.29 9.99
N TYR A 84 -0.47 -11.78 8.79
CA TYR A 84 -1.12 -12.53 7.72
C TYR A 84 -0.18 -12.85 6.57
N GLY A 85 -0.63 -13.77 5.71
CA GLY A 85 0.13 -14.23 4.55
C GLY A 85 1.17 -15.28 4.90
N ASN A 86 1.86 -15.79 3.88
CA ASN A 86 2.90 -16.79 4.07
C ASN A 86 4.04 -16.20 4.91
N ASN A 87 4.36 -16.84 6.02
CA ASN A 87 5.38 -16.41 6.96
C ASN A 87 5.22 -14.95 7.46
N GLY A 88 3.98 -14.43 7.54
CA GLY A 88 3.72 -13.06 7.98
C GLY A 88 4.17 -11.96 7.01
N PHE A 89 4.48 -12.29 5.77
CA PHE A 89 4.93 -11.31 4.77
C PHE A 89 3.80 -10.51 4.10
N GLY A 90 2.58 -10.60 4.63
CA GLY A 90 1.42 -9.88 4.12
C GLY A 90 0.63 -10.65 3.07
N LEU A 91 -0.57 -10.17 2.80
CA LEU A 91 -1.52 -10.80 1.88
C LEU A 91 -1.19 -10.51 0.41
N SER A 92 -0.50 -9.40 0.14
CA SER A 92 -0.11 -8.98 -1.22
C SER A 92 0.97 -9.87 -1.85
N LEU A 93 1.73 -10.61 -1.05
CA LEU A 93 2.83 -11.44 -1.54
C LEU A 93 2.40 -12.40 -2.65
N LYS A 94 1.22 -13.00 -2.53
CA LYS A 94 0.63 -13.90 -3.54
C LYS A 94 0.46 -13.21 -4.92
N PHE A 95 0.31 -11.89 -4.93
CA PHE A 95 0.05 -11.07 -6.11
C PHE A 95 1.23 -10.10 -6.41
N SER A 96 2.42 -10.38 -5.90
CA SER A 96 3.57 -9.46 -5.94
C SER A 96 3.96 -8.98 -7.34
N ASN A 97 3.76 -9.80 -8.37
CA ASN A 97 4.02 -9.44 -9.77
C ASN A 97 2.96 -8.49 -10.37
N ASP A 98 1.83 -8.36 -9.72
CA ASP A 98 0.67 -7.60 -10.21
C ASP A 98 0.42 -6.31 -9.43
N ILE A 99 1.10 -6.11 -8.31
CA ILE A 99 0.98 -4.93 -7.45
C ILE A 99 2.18 -4.02 -7.68
N ASP A 100 1.93 -2.73 -7.88
CA ASP A 100 2.99 -1.78 -8.22
C ASP A 100 3.70 -1.23 -6.99
N CYS A 101 2.99 -1.13 -5.87
CA CYS A 101 3.54 -0.62 -4.62
C CYS A 101 2.80 -1.20 -3.41
N VAL A 102 3.57 -1.62 -2.42
CA VAL A 102 3.07 -2.07 -1.13
C VAL A 102 3.76 -1.25 -0.04
N THR A 103 2.99 -0.77 0.93
CA THR A 103 3.54 -0.20 2.15
C THR A 103 3.23 -1.09 3.34
N GLY A 104 4.10 -1.07 4.32
CA GLY A 104 3.89 -1.70 5.61
C GLY A 104 4.59 -0.94 6.72
N THR A 105 4.29 -1.30 7.96
CA THR A 105 4.87 -0.64 9.13
C THR A 105 5.54 -1.62 10.08
N PHE A 106 6.58 -1.16 10.73
CA PHE A 106 7.22 -1.87 11.84
C PHE A 106 6.69 -1.45 13.22
N SER A 107 5.72 -0.53 13.25
CA SER A 107 5.18 0.02 14.52
C SER A 107 3.99 -0.76 15.08
N LYS A 108 3.53 -1.82 14.41
CA LYS A 108 2.42 -2.67 14.84
C LYS A 108 2.94 -4.06 15.25
N ALA A 109 2.73 -5.08 14.45
CA ALA A 109 3.10 -6.46 14.75
C ALA A 109 4.59 -6.65 15.05
N PHE A 110 5.46 -5.84 14.46
CA PHE A 110 6.90 -5.90 14.71
C PHE A 110 7.35 -5.26 16.02
N GLY A 111 6.48 -4.53 16.73
CA GLY A 111 6.78 -3.92 18.02
C GLY A 111 7.96 -2.92 17.99
N SER A 112 8.21 -2.29 16.83
CA SER A 112 9.33 -1.35 16.63
C SER A 112 8.84 -0.01 16.11
N PHE A 113 9.59 0.67 15.27
CA PHE A 113 9.19 1.94 14.67
C PHE A 113 9.66 2.01 13.22
N GLY A 114 8.92 2.78 12.40
CA GLY A 114 9.24 2.99 11.00
C GLY A 114 8.29 2.28 10.06
N ALA A 115 8.52 2.48 8.77
CA ALA A 115 7.73 1.90 7.69
C ALA A 115 8.62 1.54 6.51
N TYR A 116 8.09 0.76 5.59
CA TYR A 116 8.77 0.40 4.35
C TYR A 116 7.84 0.56 3.16
N ILE A 117 8.46 0.69 2.00
CA ILE A 117 7.80 0.61 0.69
C ILE A 117 8.48 -0.51 -0.09
N SER A 118 7.67 -1.43 -0.59
CA SER A 118 8.08 -2.47 -1.55
C SER A 118 7.53 -2.12 -2.92
N CYS A 119 8.41 -1.96 -3.90
CA CYS A 119 8.04 -1.53 -5.25
C CYS A 119 9.14 -1.85 -6.27
N SER A 120 8.89 -1.55 -7.55
CA SER A 120 9.89 -1.72 -8.60
C SER A 120 11.15 -0.86 -8.36
N LYS A 121 12.29 -1.30 -8.92
CA LYS A 121 13.57 -0.54 -8.86
C LYS A 121 13.43 0.89 -9.38
N ASN A 122 12.67 1.09 -10.45
CA ASN A 122 12.44 2.40 -11.04
C ASN A 122 11.65 3.32 -10.10
N LEU A 123 10.57 2.82 -9.50
CA LEU A 123 9.79 3.59 -8.53
C LEU A 123 10.61 3.88 -7.26
N LYS A 124 11.39 2.91 -6.77
CA LYS A 124 12.33 3.13 -5.65
C LYS A 124 13.32 4.27 -5.97
N SER A 125 13.95 4.22 -7.14
CA SER A 125 14.88 5.29 -7.56
C SER A 125 14.19 6.64 -7.65
N PHE A 126 12.98 6.69 -8.19
CA PHE A 126 12.17 7.91 -8.23
C PHE A 126 11.89 8.45 -6.81
N LEU A 127 11.44 7.60 -5.89
CA LEU A 127 11.11 8.01 -4.52
C LEU A 127 12.33 8.54 -3.77
N ILE A 128 13.49 7.88 -3.89
CA ILE A 128 14.75 8.35 -3.27
C ILE A 128 15.12 9.76 -3.72
N ASN A 129 14.84 10.11 -4.97
CA ASN A 129 15.26 11.39 -5.56
C ASN A 129 14.17 12.47 -5.55
N LYS A 130 12.90 12.10 -5.30
CA LYS A 130 11.76 13.02 -5.47
C LYS A 130 10.79 13.04 -4.30
N CYS A 131 10.90 12.13 -3.31
CA CYS A 131 10.00 12.11 -2.16
C CYS A 131 10.54 13.02 -1.05
N PRO A 132 9.93 14.20 -0.78
CA PRO A 132 10.42 15.13 0.23
C PRO A 132 10.46 14.52 1.63
N SER A 133 9.45 13.72 1.98
CA SER A 133 9.37 13.04 3.28
C SER A 133 10.49 12.04 3.51
N PHE A 134 11.10 11.51 2.44
CA PHE A 134 12.25 10.62 2.53
C PHE A 134 13.56 11.41 2.53
N ILE A 135 13.68 12.41 1.63
CA ILE A 135 14.94 13.18 1.42
C ILE A 135 15.28 14.02 2.65
N TYR A 136 14.26 14.64 3.25
CA TYR A 136 14.44 15.59 4.37
C TYR A 136 14.16 14.96 5.74
N SER A 137 14.17 13.63 5.84
CA SER A 137 14.04 12.88 7.09
C SER A 137 15.39 12.36 7.55
N THR A 138 15.60 12.40 8.86
CA THR A 138 16.75 11.73 9.50
C THR A 138 16.58 10.22 9.45
N ALA A 139 17.68 9.51 9.23
CA ALA A 139 17.71 8.05 9.27
C ALA A 139 17.28 7.49 10.62
N LEU A 140 16.68 6.29 10.60
CA LEU A 140 16.31 5.59 11.83
C LEU A 140 17.56 5.27 12.69
N PRO A 141 17.48 5.42 14.02
CA PRO A 141 18.54 5.01 14.93
C PRO A 141 18.91 3.53 14.78
N PHE A 142 20.19 3.20 14.99
CA PHE A 142 20.68 1.81 14.90
C PHE A 142 19.94 0.85 15.85
N SER A 143 19.54 1.31 17.03
CA SER A 143 18.74 0.51 17.97
C SER A 143 17.41 0.05 17.39
N LEU A 144 16.72 0.93 16.64
CA LEU A 144 15.48 0.58 15.96
C LEU A 144 15.73 -0.38 14.80
N LEU A 145 16.81 -0.20 14.04
CA LEU A 145 17.18 -1.13 12.97
C LEU A 145 17.47 -2.53 13.51
N ALA A 146 18.17 -2.61 14.65
CA ALA A 146 18.42 -3.88 15.33
C ALA A 146 17.14 -4.55 15.84
N SER A 147 16.20 -3.75 16.40
CA SER A 147 14.88 -4.24 16.82
C SER A 147 14.08 -4.79 15.63
N ILE A 148 14.00 -4.05 14.52
CA ILE A 148 13.32 -4.48 13.30
C ILE A 148 13.94 -5.79 12.78
N TYR A 149 15.27 -5.86 12.71
CA TYR A 149 15.98 -7.04 12.23
C TYR A 149 15.68 -8.28 13.09
N SER A 150 15.64 -8.12 14.42
CA SER A 150 15.29 -9.20 15.34
C SER A 150 13.84 -9.65 15.16
N SER A 151 12.91 -8.72 15.03
CA SER A 151 11.48 -9.01 14.81
C SER A 151 11.26 -9.75 13.49
N ILE A 152 11.92 -9.34 12.42
CA ILE A 152 11.85 -10.03 11.11
C ILE A 152 12.29 -11.50 11.22
N LYS A 153 13.24 -11.82 12.10
CA LYS A 153 13.69 -13.20 12.32
C LYS A 153 12.72 -14.04 13.15
N ILE A 154 11.90 -13.41 13.98
CA ILE A 154 10.98 -14.09 14.90
C ILE A 154 9.63 -14.34 14.24
N ILE A 155 9.07 -13.34 13.56
CA ILE A 155 7.71 -13.38 12.99
C ILE A 155 7.50 -14.53 11.99
N PRO A 156 8.43 -14.86 11.09
CA PRO A 156 8.25 -15.91 10.08
C PRO A 156 8.25 -17.35 10.62
N LYS A 157 8.23 -17.57 11.90
CA LYS A 157 8.13 -18.91 12.50
C LYS A 157 6.70 -19.25 12.87
#